data_23001ceceb8ff6c0bc6998dd95a68449
#
_entry.id   23001ceceb8ff6c0bc6998dd95a68449
#
_cell.length_a   1.000
_cell.length_b   1.000
_cell.length_c   1.000
_cell.angle_alpha   90.00
_cell.angle_beta   90.00
_cell.angle_gamma   90.00
#
_symmetry.space_group_name_H-M   'P 1'
#
loop_
_entity.id
_entity.type
_entity.pdbx_description
1 polymer ?
#
loop_
_entity_poly.entity_id
_entity_poly.type
_entity_poly.pdbx_seq_one_letter_code
_entity_poly.pdbx_strand_id
1 'polypeptide(L)'
;MWFLFIRKVGEIWKSEQDRDGLFILRKYRKEIGPLGKMLLETYRVALPIILTALMGYIVWLLKEQKKDRDANSEGTKMLLMIKLIEYHDKYVMLGDIPPHAYSNFQKMYQCYMNMGDGNPSIEKMKSEIDELNLKKKG
;
A
#
# COMPACT_ATOMS: atom_id res chain seq x y z
N MET A 1 -16.76 -6.58 19.26
CA MET A 1 -16.99 -5.39 20.07
C MET A 1 -17.31 -4.12 19.27
N TRP A 2 -16.58 -3.81 18.23
CA TRP A 2 -16.83 -2.64 17.37
C TRP A 2 -18.20 -2.66 16.66
N PHE A 3 -18.65 -3.81 16.22
CA PHE A 3 -19.94 -3.98 15.53
C PHE A 3 -21.15 -3.71 16.45
N LEU A 4 -21.04 -4.07 17.74
CA LEU A 4 -22.07 -3.80 18.75
C LEU A 4 -22.11 -2.32 19.14
N PHE A 5 -20.97 -1.64 19.12
CA PHE A 5 -20.86 -0.21 19.38
C PHE A 5 -21.52 0.61 18.25
N ILE A 6 -21.22 0.28 16.99
CA ILE A 6 -21.82 0.96 15.82
C ILE A 6 -23.33 0.76 15.78
N ARG A 7 -23.83 -0.45 16.09
CA ARG A 7 -25.25 -0.74 16.15
C ARG A 7 -25.96 0.05 17.26
N LYS A 8 -25.34 0.15 18.44
CA LYS A 8 -25.89 0.88 19.58
C LYS A 8 -25.89 2.40 19.35
N VAL A 9 -24.86 2.94 18.73
CA VAL A 9 -24.80 4.35 18.28
C VAL A 9 -25.86 4.63 17.22
N GLY A 10 -26.08 3.72 16.29
CA GLY A 10 -27.12 3.83 15.26
C GLY A 10 -28.54 3.81 15.85
N GLU A 11 -28.80 3.02 16.89
CA GLU A 11 -30.10 2.96 17.57
C GLU A 11 -30.35 4.22 18.42
N ILE A 12 -29.33 4.76 19.07
CA ILE A 12 -29.43 6.03 19.84
C ILE A 12 -29.67 7.20 18.86
N TRP A 13 -28.97 7.24 17.75
CA TRP A 13 -29.19 8.26 16.71
C TRP A 13 -30.61 8.21 16.13
N LYS A 14 -31.14 7.02 15.93
CA LYS A 14 -32.49 6.83 15.38
C LYS A 14 -33.61 7.21 16.36
N SER A 15 -33.39 7.00 17.67
CA SER A 15 -34.40 7.33 18.67
C SER A 15 -34.46 8.82 19.03
N GLU A 16 -33.31 9.52 18.93
CA GLU A 16 -33.23 10.97 19.17
C GLU A 16 -33.71 11.78 17.97
N GLN A 17 -33.53 11.25 16.76
CA GLN A 17 -33.97 11.90 15.52
C GLN A 17 -35.48 11.85 15.28
N ASP A 18 -36.20 10.90 15.88
CA ASP A 18 -37.65 10.70 15.64
C ASP A 18 -38.56 11.62 16.51
N ARG A 19 -38.08 12.12 17.65
CA ARG A 19 -38.91 12.97 18.50
C ARG A 19 -38.63 14.47 18.41
N ASP A 20 -37.36 14.84 18.40
CA ASP A 20 -36.97 16.26 18.42
C ASP A 20 -36.57 16.79 17.04
N GLY A 21 -36.05 15.95 16.16
CA GLY A 21 -35.64 16.31 14.82
C GLY A 21 -36.80 16.71 13.91
N LEU A 22 -37.96 16.04 14.01
CA LEU A 22 -39.15 16.37 13.26
C LEU A 22 -39.81 17.69 13.72
N PHE A 23 -39.73 17.99 15.01
CA PHE A 23 -40.27 19.24 15.57
C PHE A 23 -39.38 20.43 15.19
N ILE A 24 -38.08 20.26 15.28
CA ILE A 24 -37.07 21.25 14.87
C ILE A 24 -37.14 21.49 13.36
N LEU A 25 -37.22 20.45 12.53
CA LEU A 25 -37.30 20.54 11.08
C LEU A 25 -38.63 21.21 10.67
N ARG A 26 -39.75 20.98 11.39
CA ARG A 26 -41.04 21.61 11.10
C ARG A 26 -41.02 23.08 11.49
N LYS A 27 -40.33 23.48 12.56
CA LYS A 27 -40.15 24.87 12.98
C LYS A 27 -39.24 25.62 12.02
N TYR A 28 -38.09 25.01 11.68
CA TYR A 28 -37.15 25.60 10.71
C TYR A 28 -37.65 25.61 9.27
N ARG A 29 -38.51 24.66 8.86
CA ARG A 29 -39.13 24.67 7.53
C ARG A 29 -40.02 25.90 7.30
N LYS A 30 -40.58 26.47 8.37
CA LYS A 30 -41.44 27.66 8.29
C LYS A 30 -40.63 28.95 8.22
N GLU A 31 -39.42 28.97 8.79
CA GLU A 31 -38.51 30.14 8.84
C GLU A 31 -37.52 30.19 7.67
N ILE A 32 -37.13 29.04 7.13
CA ILE A 32 -36.18 28.92 6.00
C ILE A 32 -36.89 29.01 4.65
N GLY A 33 -37.82 29.89 4.47
CA GLY A 33 -38.52 30.19 3.20
C GLY A 33 -37.70 29.93 1.90
N PRO A 34 -37.71 30.79 0.94
CA PRO A 34 -37.04 30.59 -0.36
C PRO A 34 -35.54 30.38 -0.28
N LEU A 35 -34.86 30.94 0.73
CA LEU A 35 -33.41 30.75 0.99
C LEU A 35 -33.01 29.31 1.30
N GLY A 36 -33.83 28.59 2.06
CA GLY A 36 -33.53 27.17 2.38
C GLY A 36 -33.68 26.27 1.17
N LYS A 37 -34.60 26.56 0.27
CA LYS A 37 -34.74 25.84 -0.99
C LYS A 37 -33.54 26.08 -1.91
N MET A 38 -33.08 27.32 -2.03
CA MET A 38 -31.88 27.66 -2.81
C MET A 38 -30.62 27.00 -2.24
N LEU A 39 -30.43 26.97 -0.92
CA LEU A 39 -29.31 26.30 -0.29
C LEU A 39 -29.34 24.78 -0.52
N LEU A 40 -30.51 24.16 -0.45
CA LEU A 40 -30.68 22.74 -0.69
C LEU A 40 -30.40 22.36 -2.15
N GLU A 41 -30.84 23.18 -3.10
CA GLU A 41 -30.57 23.00 -4.53
C GLU A 41 -29.10 23.22 -4.85
N THR A 42 -28.49 24.26 -4.29
CA THR A 42 -27.04 24.51 -4.44
C THR A 42 -26.21 23.36 -3.88
N TYR A 43 -26.59 22.83 -2.71
CA TYR A 43 -25.91 21.67 -2.11
C TYR A 43 -26.07 20.42 -2.98
N ARG A 44 -27.23 20.21 -3.58
CA ARG A 44 -27.51 19.06 -4.45
C ARG A 44 -26.70 19.07 -5.75
N VAL A 45 -26.36 20.26 -6.25
CA VAL A 45 -25.50 20.43 -7.43
C VAL A 45 -24.05 20.45 -7.04
N ALA A 46 -23.68 21.06 -5.93
CA ALA A 46 -22.28 21.17 -5.47
C ALA A 46 -21.69 19.83 -4.97
N LEU A 47 -22.51 18.99 -4.33
CA LEU A 47 -22.06 17.70 -3.78
C LEU A 47 -21.40 16.77 -4.82
N PRO A 48 -22.02 16.49 -5.99
CA PRO A 48 -21.40 15.64 -7.00
C PRO A 48 -20.13 16.26 -7.59
N ILE A 49 -20.05 17.58 -7.71
CA ILE A 49 -18.87 18.29 -8.20
C ILE A 49 -17.71 18.12 -7.21
N ILE A 50 -17.96 18.28 -5.91
CA ILE A 50 -16.95 18.09 -4.85
C ILE A 50 -16.49 16.64 -4.81
N LEU A 51 -17.42 15.67 -4.91
CA LEU A 51 -17.06 14.23 -4.94
C LEU A 51 -16.20 13.89 -6.15
N THR A 52 -16.52 14.42 -7.33
CA THR A 52 -15.72 14.20 -8.54
C THR A 52 -14.32 14.79 -8.40
N ALA A 53 -14.21 15.99 -7.83
CA ALA A 53 -12.91 16.63 -7.55
C ALA A 53 -12.08 15.82 -6.55
N LEU A 54 -12.69 15.31 -5.47
CA LEU A 54 -12.02 14.45 -4.48
C LEU A 54 -11.55 13.13 -5.10
N MET A 55 -12.36 12.50 -5.95
CA MET A 55 -11.96 11.28 -6.65
C MET A 55 -10.78 11.54 -7.58
N GLY A 56 -10.77 12.65 -8.31
CA GLY A 56 -9.63 13.07 -9.13
C GLY A 56 -8.36 13.28 -8.31
N TYR A 57 -8.48 13.92 -7.16
CA TYR A 57 -7.36 14.12 -6.23
C TYR A 57 -6.81 12.80 -5.67
N ILE A 58 -7.69 11.87 -5.28
CA ILE A 58 -7.28 10.54 -4.81
C ILE A 58 -6.52 9.77 -5.90
N VAL A 59 -7.03 9.77 -7.13
CA VAL A 59 -6.34 9.12 -8.26
C VAL A 59 -4.97 9.74 -8.52
N TRP A 60 -4.86 11.07 -8.43
CA TRP A 60 -3.59 11.75 -8.57
C TRP A 60 -2.60 11.36 -7.46
N LEU A 61 -3.04 11.33 -6.19
CA LEU A 61 -2.22 10.88 -5.05
C LEU A 61 -1.73 9.44 -5.22
N LEU A 62 -2.61 8.54 -5.69
CA LEU A 62 -2.23 7.13 -5.92
C LEU A 62 -1.18 7.00 -7.02
N LYS A 63 -1.26 7.80 -8.07
CA LYS A 63 -0.24 7.82 -9.14
C LYS A 63 1.11 8.32 -8.64
N GLU A 64 1.11 9.38 -7.82
CA GLU A 64 2.34 9.90 -7.21
C GLU A 64 2.99 8.88 -6.29
N GLN A 65 2.21 8.27 -5.39
CA GLN A 65 2.70 7.20 -4.51
C GLN A 65 3.21 5.97 -5.28
N LYS A 66 2.61 5.65 -6.42
CA LYS A 66 3.10 4.55 -7.26
C LYS A 66 4.48 4.87 -7.82
N LYS A 67 4.69 6.08 -8.32
CA LYS A 67 5.98 6.54 -8.85
C LYS A 67 7.09 6.48 -7.79
N ASP A 68 6.81 6.93 -6.57
CA ASP A 68 7.76 6.87 -5.46
C ASP A 68 8.08 5.42 -5.05
N ARG A 69 7.09 4.53 -5.05
CA ARG A 69 7.31 3.11 -4.76
C ARG A 69 8.12 2.43 -5.86
N ASP A 70 7.86 2.75 -7.12
CA ASP A 70 8.60 2.16 -8.25
C ASP A 70 10.07 2.59 -8.19
N ALA A 71 10.37 3.86 -7.92
CA ALA A 71 11.73 4.37 -7.73
C ALA A 71 12.44 3.72 -6.53
N ASN A 72 11.77 3.58 -5.39
CA ASN A 72 12.31 2.91 -4.21
C ASN A 72 12.53 1.41 -4.45
N SER A 73 11.65 0.76 -5.19
CA SER A 73 11.78 -0.65 -5.57
C SER A 73 12.99 -0.87 -6.47
N GLU A 74 13.20 -0.01 -7.45
CA GLU A 74 14.36 -0.08 -8.36
C GLU A 74 15.67 0.14 -7.60
N GLY A 75 15.73 1.14 -6.73
CA GLY A 75 16.87 1.38 -5.85
C GLY A 75 17.20 0.18 -4.95
N THR A 76 16.18 -0.43 -4.34
CA THR A 76 16.33 -1.62 -3.51
C THR A 76 16.81 -2.83 -4.34
N LYS A 77 16.27 -3.03 -5.54
CA LYS A 77 16.72 -4.08 -6.46
C LYS A 77 18.20 -3.94 -6.81
N MET A 78 18.64 -2.70 -7.07
CA MET A 78 20.04 -2.40 -7.37
C MET A 78 20.96 -2.67 -6.19
N LEU A 79 20.57 -2.31 -4.97
CA LEU A 79 21.30 -2.62 -3.74
C LEU A 79 21.42 -4.14 -3.51
N LEU A 80 20.33 -4.88 -3.73
CA LEU A 80 20.35 -6.34 -3.62
C LEU A 80 21.29 -6.97 -4.66
N MET A 81 21.28 -6.47 -5.89
CA MET A 81 22.18 -6.93 -6.93
C MET A 81 23.64 -6.71 -6.55
N ILE A 82 24.01 -5.53 -6.06
CA ILE A 82 25.37 -5.23 -5.60
C ILE A 82 25.78 -6.17 -4.46
N LYS A 83 24.88 -6.42 -3.50
CA LYS A 83 25.15 -7.33 -2.39
C LYS A 83 25.30 -8.78 -2.84
N LEU A 84 24.53 -9.24 -3.80
CA LEU A 84 24.68 -10.58 -4.39
C LEU A 84 26.03 -10.74 -5.07
N ILE A 85 26.48 -9.74 -5.83
CA ILE A 85 27.80 -9.73 -6.46
C ILE A 85 28.92 -9.75 -5.41
N GLU A 86 28.82 -8.90 -4.39
CA GLU A 86 29.80 -8.84 -3.30
C GLU A 86 29.94 -10.19 -2.57
N TYR A 87 28.81 -10.85 -2.27
CA TYR A 87 28.79 -12.17 -1.65
C TYR A 87 29.39 -13.24 -2.58
N HIS A 88 29.00 -13.23 -3.84
CA HIS A 88 29.51 -14.13 -4.86
C HIS A 88 31.05 -14.04 -4.93
N ASP A 89 31.57 -12.84 -5.21
CA ASP A 89 33.02 -12.63 -5.38
C ASP A 89 33.80 -13.05 -4.15
N LYS A 90 33.29 -12.67 -2.97
CA LYS A 90 33.94 -13.05 -1.70
C LYS A 90 34.04 -14.56 -1.51
N TYR A 91 32.94 -15.30 -1.72
CA TYR A 91 32.91 -16.74 -1.40
C TYR A 91 33.46 -17.59 -2.52
N VAL A 92 33.42 -17.16 -3.77
CA VAL A 92 34.13 -17.80 -4.87
C VAL A 92 35.62 -17.67 -4.70
N MET A 93 36.14 -16.51 -4.27
CA MET A 93 37.56 -16.33 -3.95
C MET A 93 38.00 -17.17 -2.75
N LEU A 94 37.15 -17.34 -1.73
CA LEU A 94 37.42 -18.18 -0.57
C LEU A 94 37.33 -19.69 -0.88
N GLY A 95 36.62 -20.07 -1.94
CA GLY A 95 36.35 -21.45 -2.32
C GLY A 95 35.43 -22.22 -1.35
N ASP A 96 34.87 -21.55 -0.36
CA ASP A 96 33.94 -22.11 0.63
C ASP A 96 32.91 -21.07 1.07
N ILE A 97 31.69 -21.53 1.32
CA ILE A 97 30.60 -20.69 1.83
C ILE A 97 30.03 -21.29 3.13
N PRO A 98 30.03 -20.55 4.25
CA PRO A 98 29.43 -21.03 5.49
C PRO A 98 27.89 -21.10 5.38
N PRO A 99 27.21 -22.03 6.09
CA PRO A 99 25.76 -22.26 5.95
C PRO A 99 24.91 -21.03 6.18
N HIS A 100 25.28 -20.16 7.12
CA HIS A 100 24.55 -18.92 7.38
C HIS A 100 24.67 -17.92 6.23
N ALA A 101 25.83 -17.82 5.60
CA ALA A 101 26.06 -16.95 4.45
C ALA A 101 25.31 -17.48 3.21
N TYR A 102 25.30 -18.79 3.00
CA TYR A 102 24.52 -19.42 1.94
C TYR A 102 23.01 -19.15 2.12
N SER A 103 22.48 -19.31 3.34
CA SER A 103 21.08 -19.00 3.64
C SER A 103 20.75 -17.53 3.37
N ASN A 104 21.62 -16.61 3.74
CA ASN A 104 21.43 -15.18 3.49
C ASN A 104 21.47 -14.86 1.99
N PHE A 105 22.41 -15.47 1.26
CA PHE A 105 22.49 -15.32 -0.20
C PHE A 105 21.20 -15.79 -0.88
N GLN A 106 20.66 -16.95 -0.50
CA GLN A 106 19.40 -17.48 -1.04
C GLN A 106 18.22 -16.54 -0.78
N LYS A 107 18.12 -15.98 0.42
CA LYS A 107 17.05 -15.00 0.74
C LYS A 107 17.17 -13.72 -0.09
N MET A 108 18.38 -13.18 -0.23
CA MET A 108 18.62 -11.99 -1.05
C MET A 108 18.30 -12.28 -2.52
N TYR A 109 18.69 -13.44 -3.04
CA TYR A 109 18.37 -13.86 -4.39
C TYR A 109 16.88 -13.96 -4.63
N GLN A 110 16.11 -14.59 -3.73
CA GLN A 110 14.66 -14.66 -3.81
C GLN A 110 14.00 -13.28 -3.78
N CYS A 111 14.45 -12.38 -2.89
CA CYS A 111 13.95 -11.01 -2.85
C CYS A 111 14.23 -10.27 -4.17
N TYR A 112 15.42 -10.44 -4.74
CA TYR A 112 15.81 -9.85 -6.02
C TYR A 112 14.91 -10.34 -7.16
N MET A 113 14.69 -11.65 -7.26
CA MET A 113 13.82 -12.24 -8.29
C MET A 113 12.35 -11.80 -8.16
N ASN A 114 11.86 -11.63 -6.94
CA ASN A 114 10.49 -11.15 -6.69
C ASN A 114 10.26 -9.68 -7.08
N MET A 115 11.32 -8.91 -7.27
CA MET A 115 11.24 -7.49 -7.67
C MET A 115 11.18 -7.28 -9.18
N GLY A 116 11.12 -8.33 -9.99
CA GLY A 116 10.97 -8.25 -11.45
C GLY A 116 12.02 -9.06 -12.19
N ASP A 117 12.19 -8.76 -13.49
CA ASP A 117 13.02 -9.54 -14.41
C ASP A 117 14.42 -9.83 -13.87
N GLY A 118 14.73 -11.12 -13.73
CA GLY A 118 16.04 -11.60 -13.30
C GLY A 118 17.13 -11.26 -14.32
N ASN A 119 18.31 -10.94 -13.83
CA ASN A 119 19.49 -10.78 -14.69
C ASN A 119 20.18 -12.14 -14.85
N PRO A 120 20.42 -12.63 -16.10
CA PRO A 120 21.10 -13.90 -16.34
C PRO A 120 22.46 -14.02 -15.65
N SER A 121 23.17 -12.90 -15.44
CA SER A 121 24.45 -12.89 -14.70
C SER A 121 24.25 -13.28 -13.23
N ILE A 122 23.16 -12.86 -12.59
CA ILE A 122 22.85 -13.20 -11.20
C ILE A 122 22.42 -14.67 -11.07
N GLU A 123 21.74 -15.21 -12.07
CA GLU A 123 21.40 -16.64 -12.10
C GLU A 123 22.66 -17.52 -12.22
N LYS A 124 23.63 -17.10 -13.05
CA LYS A 124 24.93 -17.76 -13.13
C LYS A 124 25.68 -17.73 -11.80
N MET A 125 25.76 -16.57 -11.15
CA MET A 125 26.37 -16.41 -9.82
C MET A 125 25.70 -17.31 -8.77
N LYS A 126 24.39 -17.47 -8.84
CA LYS A 126 23.65 -18.40 -7.97
C LYS A 126 24.10 -19.84 -8.22
N SER A 127 24.23 -20.28 -9.45
CA SER A 127 24.71 -21.64 -9.77
C SER A 127 26.10 -21.90 -9.20
N GLU A 128 27.02 -20.95 -9.34
CA GLU A 128 28.39 -21.06 -8.84
C GLU A 128 28.42 -21.15 -7.30
N ILE A 129 27.59 -20.39 -6.60
CA ILE A 129 27.42 -20.46 -5.13
C ILE A 129 26.80 -21.80 -4.70
N ASP A 130 25.82 -22.32 -5.45
CA ASP A 130 25.20 -23.62 -5.17
C ASP A 130 26.23 -24.76 -5.31
N GLU A 131 27.12 -24.71 -6.31
CA GLU A 131 28.22 -25.67 -6.47
C GLU A 131 29.20 -25.64 -5.31
N LEU A 132 29.56 -24.48 -4.78
CA LEU A 132 30.40 -24.35 -3.60
C LEU A 132 29.77 -25.02 -2.37
N ASN A 133 28.48 -24.85 -2.17
CA ASN A 133 27.75 -25.47 -1.05
C ASN A 133 27.66 -27.00 -1.20
N LEU A 134 27.52 -27.51 -2.43
CA LEU A 134 27.49 -28.95 -2.70
C LEU A 134 28.85 -29.61 -2.45
N LYS A 135 29.97 -28.99 -2.84
CA LYS A 135 31.31 -29.48 -2.58
C LYS A 135 31.64 -29.66 -1.09
N LYS A 136 31.01 -28.86 -0.25
CA LYS A 136 31.16 -28.94 1.21
C LYS A 136 30.41 -30.11 1.85
N LYS A 137 29.33 -30.57 1.22
CA LYS A 137 28.47 -31.67 1.72
C LYS A 137 28.94 -33.07 1.29
N GLY A 138 29.82 -33.15 0.32
CA GLY A 138 30.45 -34.40 -0.13
C GLY A 138 31.78 -34.65 0.53
#